data_bff3b2f9ae4a6ae97b01b78184f0f375
#
_entry.id   bff3b2f9ae4a6ae97b01b78184f0f375
#
_cell.length_a   1.000
_cell.length_b   1.000
_cell.length_c   1.000
_cell.angle_alpha   90.00
_cell.angle_beta   90.00
_cell.angle_gamma   90.00
#
_symmetry.space_group_name_H-M   'P 1'
#
loop_
_entity.id
_entity.type
_entity.pdbx_description
1 polymer ?
#
loop_
_entity_poly.entity_id
_entity_poly.type
_entity_poly.pdbx_seq_one_letter_code
_entity_poly.pdbx_strand_id
1 'polypeptide(L)'
;MIKNIAYFPSQCALNSGPVMDAVLSYLRRRGIVTEENNWDSDAALIWSVLWHGRMADNEQVYNHYRQQGKPVVIIDVGSLIRGTTWKLAVNNINARGFYGHLRNLDWDRPKKLDIMQKINFATDPCFLIAAQHNRSLQVAGTSIEEWIAQQVVIIRHLSDRPIKIRPHPRCYLNLGNLGPGVTIQQPQRLNNKIG
;
A
#
# COMPACT_ATOMS: atom_id res chain seq x y z
N MET A 1 21.59 1.68 16.41
CA MET A 1 20.64 0.60 16.80
C MET A 1 19.43 1.27 17.44
N ILE A 2 18.21 0.95 17.02
CA ILE A 2 16.98 1.54 17.56
C ILE A 2 16.74 0.96 18.95
N LYS A 3 16.68 1.83 19.96
CA LYS A 3 16.41 1.47 21.37
C LYS A 3 15.00 1.84 21.77
N ASN A 4 14.50 2.94 21.24
CA ASN A 4 13.15 3.43 21.51
C ASN A 4 12.43 3.84 20.22
N ILE A 5 11.10 3.77 20.25
CA ILE A 5 10.22 4.14 19.16
C ILE A 5 9.02 4.91 19.69
N ALA A 6 8.78 6.07 19.12
CA ALA A 6 7.60 6.86 19.43
C ALA A 6 6.37 6.36 18.65
N TYR A 7 5.19 6.50 19.23
CA TYR A 7 3.91 6.28 18.55
C TYR A 7 2.91 7.40 18.89
N PHE A 8 1.98 7.66 18.00
CA PHE A 8 1.09 8.82 18.06
C PHE A 8 -0.37 8.39 17.93
N PRO A 9 -1.04 7.96 19.03
CA PRO A 9 -2.35 7.30 18.98
C PRO A 9 -3.49 8.22 18.51
N SER A 10 -3.43 9.52 18.82
CA SER A 10 -4.46 10.50 18.40
C SER A 10 -4.55 10.67 16.88
N GLN A 11 -3.48 10.33 16.16
CA GLN A 11 -3.33 10.47 14.70
C GLN A 11 -3.59 9.13 13.96
N CYS A 12 -4.19 8.16 14.63
CA CYS A 12 -4.48 6.86 14.07
C CYS A 12 -5.96 6.74 13.61
N ALA A 13 -6.26 5.76 12.77
CA ALA A 13 -7.63 5.43 12.42
C ALA A 13 -8.42 4.95 13.66
N LEU A 14 -9.74 5.13 13.68
CA LEU A 14 -10.58 4.74 14.82
C LEU A 14 -10.48 3.24 15.19
N ASN A 15 -10.20 2.40 14.20
CA ASN A 15 -10.07 0.95 14.37
C ASN A 15 -8.61 0.47 14.46
N SER A 16 -7.67 1.38 14.69
CA SER A 16 -6.22 1.06 14.72
C SER A 16 -5.78 0.39 16.01
N GLY A 17 -6.51 0.60 17.12
CA GLY A 17 -6.10 0.20 18.47
C GLY A 17 -5.54 -1.23 18.54
N PRO A 18 -6.30 -2.28 18.20
CA PRO A 18 -5.83 -3.66 18.31
C PRO A 18 -4.56 -3.95 17.49
N VAL A 19 -4.42 -3.30 16.33
CA VAL A 19 -3.24 -3.47 15.45
C VAL A 19 -2.03 -2.76 16.04
N MET A 20 -2.22 -1.53 16.50
CA MET A 20 -1.18 -0.76 17.16
C MET A 20 -0.68 -1.50 18.41
N ASP A 21 -1.59 -1.98 19.26
CA ASP A 21 -1.26 -2.72 20.47
C ASP A 21 -0.46 -3.99 20.19
N ALA A 22 -0.83 -4.72 19.14
CA ALA A 22 -0.10 -5.90 18.70
C ALA A 22 1.34 -5.56 18.28
N VAL A 23 1.53 -4.49 17.51
CA VAL A 23 2.86 -4.02 17.07
C VAL A 23 3.68 -3.54 18.27
N LEU A 24 3.11 -2.69 19.12
CA LEU A 24 3.80 -2.19 20.32
C LEU A 24 4.19 -3.33 21.27
N SER A 25 3.29 -4.29 21.48
CA SER A 25 3.57 -5.49 22.29
C SER A 25 4.73 -6.30 21.70
N TYR A 26 4.78 -6.48 20.39
CA TYR A 26 5.88 -7.17 19.72
C TYR A 26 7.21 -6.44 19.94
N LEU A 27 7.23 -5.10 19.76
CA LEU A 27 8.43 -4.29 19.94
C LEU A 27 8.97 -4.37 21.37
N ARG A 28 8.09 -4.28 22.38
CA ARG A 28 8.44 -4.42 23.80
C ARG A 28 9.06 -5.79 24.11
N ARG A 29 8.50 -6.86 23.56
CA ARG A 29 9.10 -8.21 23.69
C ARG A 29 10.48 -8.35 23.08
N ARG A 30 10.83 -7.45 22.13
CA ARG A 30 12.17 -7.35 21.52
C ARG A 30 13.09 -6.39 22.24
N GLY A 31 12.69 -5.88 23.41
CA GLY A 31 13.49 -4.95 24.21
C GLY A 31 13.49 -3.51 23.69
N ILE A 32 12.57 -3.16 22.80
CA ILE A 32 12.42 -1.79 22.31
C ILE A 32 11.45 -1.04 23.21
N VAL A 33 11.89 0.09 23.75
CA VAL A 33 11.04 0.98 24.55
C VAL A 33 10.05 1.68 23.63
N THR A 34 8.76 1.70 23.99
CA THR A 34 7.72 2.37 23.22
C THR A 34 7.24 3.61 23.98
N GLU A 35 7.30 4.76 23.35
CA GLU A 35 7.07 6.07 23.95
C GLU A 35 5.91 6.78 23.25
N GLU A 36 4.93 7.20 24.01
CA GLU A 36 3.78 7.91 23.46
C GLU A 36 4.13 9.39 23.24
N ASN A 37 3.82 9.89 22.03
CA ASN A 37 4.00 11.30 21.63
C ASN A 37 5.40 11.89 21.89
N ASN A 38 6.44 11.05 21.94
CA ASN A 38 7.81 11.53 22.09
C ASN A 38 8.43 11.87 20.73
N TRP A 39 8.88 13.11 20.56
CA TRP A 39 9.48 13.58 19.31
C TRP A 39 10.99 13.32 19.20
N ASP A 40 11.63 12.85 20.28
CA ASP A 40 13.09 12.64 20.34
C ASP A 40 13.53 11.18 20.26
N SER A 41 12.58 10.24 20.13
CA SER A 41 12.87 8.81 20.00
C SER A 41 13.76 8.49 18.80
N ASP A 42 14.39 7.33 18.80
CA ASP A 42 15.25 6.85 17.71
C ASP A 42 14.46 6.60 16.40
N ALA A 43 13.18 6.32 16.51
CA ALA A 43 12.28 6.06 15.38
C ALA A 43 10.84 6.49 15.71
N ALA A 44 10.01 6.63 14.68
CA ALA A 44 8.57 6.80 14.84
C ALA A 44 7.77 5.65 14.26
N LEU A 45 6.62 5.36 14.86
CA LEU A 45 5.57 4.47 14.35
C LEU A 45 4.33 5.30 14.07
N ILE A 46 3.91 5.37 12.82
CA ILE A 46 2.74 6.13 12.38
C ILE A 46 1.71 5.26 11.66
N TRP A 47 0.47 5.72 11.67
CA TRP A 47 -0.62 5.07 10.95
C TRP A 47 -0.88 5.76 9.61
N SER A 48 -0.56 5.07 8.51
CA SER A 48 -0.76 5.57 7.16
C SER A 48 0.10 6.79 6.77
N VAL A 49 0.06 7.09 5.49
CA VAL A 49 0.63 8.30 4.87
C VAL A 49 -0.46 9.12 4.17
N LEU A 50 -1.68 9.01 4.66
CA LEU A 50 -2.78 9.86 4.21
C LEU A 50 -2.69 11.20 4.96
N TRP A 51 -2.08 12.18 4.34
CA TRP A 51 -1.87 13.52 4.89
C TRP A 51 -3.16 14.36 4.93
N HIS A 52 -4.27 13.76 5.39
CA HIS A 52 -5.56 14.44 5.52
C HIS A 52 -6.48 13.78 6.55
N GLY A 53 -7.49 14.53 6.98
CA GLY A 53 -8.44 14.09 8.02
C GLY A 53 -7.72 13.84 9.34
N ARG A 54 -8.14 12.84 10.09
CA ARG A 54 -7.56 12.49 11.41
C ARG A 54 -6.05 12.19 11.35
N MET A 55 -5.56 11.74 10.21
CA MET A 55 -4.16 11.34 10.02
C MET A 55 -3.29 12.46 9.43
N ALA A 56 -3.82 13.68 9.27
CA ALA A 56 -3.08 14.80 8.69
C ALA A 56 -1.77 15.08 9.45
N ASP A 57 -1.82 15.06 10.76
CA ASP A 57 -0.67 15.38 11.61
C ASP A 57 0.45 14.33 11.55
N ASN A 58 0.18 13.13 11.04
CA ASN A 58 1.23 12.15 10.75
C ASN A 58 2.26 12.69 9.75
N GLU A 59 1.90 13.66 8.90
CA GLU A 59 2.85 14.31 7.99
C GLU A 59 3.93 15.07 8.75
N GLN A 60 3.55 15.78 9.82
CA GLN A 60 4.51 16.51 10.67
C GLN A 60 5.46 15.53 11.36
N VAL A 61 4.92 14.44 11.95
CA VAL A 61 5.74 13.39 12.57
C VAL A 61 6.69 12.78 11.54
N TYR A 62 6.18 12.41 10.37
CA TYR A 62 6.98 11.84 9.30
C TYR A 62 8.13 12.78 8.92
N ASN A 63 7.82 14.03 8.62
CA ASN A 63 8.82 15.02 8.19
C ASN A 63 9.87 15.27 9.28
N HIS A 64 9.45 15.42 10.54
CA HIS A 64 10.35 15.64 11.68
C HIS A 64 11.41 14.53 11.79
N TYR A 65 10.98 13.26 11.82
CA TYR A 65 11.90 12.13 11.93
C TYR A 65 12.75 11.96 10.67
N ARG A 66 12.17 12.14 9.48
CA ARG A 66 12.91 12.01 8.22
C ARG A 66 13.98 13.10 8.04
N GLN A 67 13.73 14.33 8.45
CA GLN A 67 14.72 15.43 8.44
C GLN A 67 15.91 15.13 9.34
N GLN A 68 15.71 14.40 10.43
CA GLN A 68 16.78 13.96 11.35
C GLN A 68 17.47 12.65 10.86
N GLY A 69 17.14 12.12 9.71
CA GLY A 69 17.64 10.84 9.23
C GLY A 69 17.12 9.63 10.00
N LYS A 70 16.16 9.82 10.90
CA LYS A 70 15.56 8.76 11.71
C LYS A 70 14.53 7.97 10.90
N PRO A 71 14.41 6.65 11.12
CA PRO A 71 13.43 5.83 10.41
C PRO A 71 12.01 6.06 10.92
N VAL A 72 11.05 5.95 9.99
CA VAL A 72 9.62 5.97 10.29
C VAL A 72 9.01 4.65 9.86
N VAL A 73 8.45 3.90 10.81
CA VAL A 73 7.67 2.70 10.56
C VAL A 73 6.22 3.10 10.26
N ILE A 74 5.69 2.63 9.16
CA ILE A 74 4.35 2.98 8.70
C ILE A 74 3.50 1.73 8.71
N ILE A 75 2.33 1.81 9.37
CA ILE A 75 1.28 0.79 9.29
C ILE A 75 0.22 1.29 8.32
N ASP A 76 -0.22 0.46 7.39
CA ASP A 76 -1.32 0.78 6.49
C ASP A 76 -2.18 -0.44 6.19
N VAL A 77 -3.35 -0.21 5.62
CA VAL A 77 -4.30 -1.27 5.26
C VAL A 77 -3.65 -2.26 4.30
N GLY A 78 -3.78 -3.53 4.62
CA GLY A 78 -3.32 -4.63 3.78
C GLY A 78 -4.13 -4.73 2.48
N SER A 79 -3.50 -5.25 1.43
CA SER A 79 -4.11 -5.40 0.11
C SER A 79 -4.85 -6.73 -0.05
N LEU A 80 -4.60 -7.71 0.81
CA LEU A 80 -5.13 -9.07 0.67
C LEU A 80 -6.54 -9.20 1.26
N ILE A 81 -6.66 -9.07 2.58
CA ILE A 81 -7.95 -9.11 3.26
C ILE A 81 -8.10 -7.83 4.06
N ARG A 82 -9.00 -6.95 3.61
CA ARG A 82 -9.21 -5.66 4.26
C ARG A 82 -9.72 -5.85 5.69
N GLY A 83 -9.09 -5.17 6.65
CA GLY A 83 -9.45 -5.25 8.07
C GLY A 83 -8.86 -6.46 8.81
N THR A 84 -8.17 -7.36 8.11
CA THR A 84 -7.52 -8.53 8.70
C THR A 84 -6.02 -8.54 8.45
N THR A 85 -5.58 -8.07 7.30
CA THR A 85 -4.16 -7.97 6.94
C THR A 85 -3.70 -6.53 6.88
N TRP A 86 -2.46 -6.29 7.27
CA TRP A 86 -1.86 -4.97 7.37
C TRP A 86 -0.49 -4.96 6.68
N LYS A 87 -0.12 -3.82 6.14
CA LYS A 87 1.22 -3.57 5.61
C LYS A 87 2.03 -2.82 6.65
N LEU A 88 3.25 -3.25 6.87
CA LEU A 88 4.24 -2.52 7.65
C LEU A 88 5.46 -2.27 6.76
N ALA A 89 5.91 -1.04 6.68
CA ALA A 89 7.10 -0.70 5.94
C ALA A 89 7.88 0.42 6.63
N VAL A 90 9.13 0.57 6.27
CA VAL A 90 9.98 1.64 6.80
C VAL A 90 10.13 2.73 5.75
N ASN A 91 9.99 3.97 6.18
CA ASN A 91 10.17 5.22 5.45
C ASN A 91 9.22 5.47 4.28
N ASN A 92 8.57 4.48 3.74
CA ASN A 92 7.53 4.61 2.72
C ASN A 92 6.64 3.36 2.76
N ILE A 93 5.42 3.43 2.23
CA ILE A 93 4.47 2.31 2.25
C ILE A 93 4.19 1.74 0.85
N ASN A 94 4.77 2.30 -0.18
CA ASN A 94 4.55 1.95 -1.58
C ASN A 94 5.79 1.27 -2.19
N ALA A 95 5.97 1.35 -3.48
CA ALA A 95 7.11 0.78 -4.19
C ALA A 95 8.49 1.20 -3.63
N ARG A 96 8.55 2.32 -2.92
CA ARG A 96 9.76 2.83 -2.25
C ARG A 96 9.88 2.41 -0.79
N GLY A 97 8.91 1.66 -0.25
CA GLY A 97 8.91 1.18 1.12
C GLY A 97 9.87 0.01 1.32
N PHE A 98 10.57 -0.01 2.45
CA PHE A 98 11.34 -1.18 2.84
C PHE A 98 10.49 -2.10 3.70
N TYR A 99 10.18 -3.29 3.20
CA TYR A 99 9.31 -4.29 3.83
C TYR A 99 10.08 -5.42 4.52
N GLY A 100 11.38 -5.32 4.60
CA GLY A 100 12.25 -6.37 5.13
C GLY A 100 13.06 -7.08 4.04
N HIS A 101 13.90 -8.01 4.46
CA HIS A 101 14.72 -8.80 3.55
C HIS A 101 14.02 -10.09 3.15
N LEU A 102 14.18 -10.53 1.89
CA LEU A 102 13.58 -11.76 1.34
C LEU A 102 13.94 -13.02 2.15
N ARG A 103 15.14 -13.08 2.72
CA ARG A 103 15.61 -14.19 3.57
C ARG A 103 14.80 -14.37 4.86
N ASN A 104 14.03 -13.36 5.27
CA ASN A 104 13.23 -13.36 6.50
C ASN A 104 11.75 -13.62 6.22
N LEU A 105 11.38 -14.02 5.00
CA LEU A 105 9.99 -14.29 4.64
C LEU A 105 9.52 -15.61 5.26
N ASP A 106 8.34 -15.57 5.85
CA ASP A 106 7.57 -16.76 6.21
C ASP A 106 6.80 -17.25 4.97
N TRP A 107 7.37 -18.23 4.26
CA TRP A 107 6.79 -18.81 3.06
C TRP A 107 5.49 -19.60 3.32
N ASP A 108 5.20 -19.96 4.57
CA ASP A 108 3.94 -20.60 4.95
C ASP A 108 2.83 -19.60 5.28
N ARG A 109 3.16 -18.32 5.37
CA ARG A 109 2.19 -17.27 5.69
C ARG A 109 1.01 -17.20 4.71
N PRO A 110 1.17 -17.32 3.38
CA PRO A 110 0.05 -17.38 2.46
C PRO A 110 -0.91 -18.54 2.74
N LYS A 111 -0.40 -19.71 3.12
CA LYS A 111 -1.20 -20.87 3.50
C LYS A 111 -1.96 -20.62 4.80
N LYS A 112 -1.29 -20.06 5.82
CA LYS A 112 -1.91 -19.72 7.12
C LYS A 112 -3.03 -18.68 6.99
N LEU A 113 -2.96 -17.83 5.96
CA LEU A 113 -3.96 -16.79 5.68
C LEU A 113 -5.03 -17.25 4.67
N ASP A 114 -4.98 -18.52 4.23
CA ASP A 114 -5.88 -19.07 3.20
C ASP A 114 -5.94 -18.21 1.92
N ILE A 115 -4.77 -17.70 1.49
CA ILE A 115 -4.64 -16.82 0.32
C ILE A 115 -4.21 -17.60 -0.92
N MET A 116 -4.37 -18.90 -0.92
CA MET A 116 -4.06 -19.73 -2.09
C MET A 116 -5.07 -19.46 -3.20
N GLN A 117 -4.63 -18.70 -4.20
CA GLN A 117 -5.44 -18.45 -5.39
C GLN A 117 -5.46 -19.68 -6.28
N LYS A 118 -6.66 -20.11 -6.68
CA LYS A 118 -6.82 -20.98 -7.83
C LYS A 118 -6.48 -20.16 -9.07
N ILE A 119 -5.43 -20.55 -9.78
CA ILE A 119 -5.09 -19.95 -11.07
C ILE A 119 -6.14 -20.44 -12.07
N ASN A 120 -7.09 -19.59 -12.39
CA ASN A 120 -8.03 -19.85 -13.48
C ASN A 120 -7.44 -19.27 -14.76
N PHE A 121 -7.18 -20.11 -15.75
CA PHE A 121 -6.81 -19.65 -17.08
C PHE A 121 -8.03 -19.01 -17.74
N ALA A 122 -7.95 -17.72 -18.06
CA ALA A 122 -9.01 -17.03 -18.77
C ALA A 122 -9.15 -17.59 -20.19
N THR A 123 -10.38 -17.78 -20.63
CA THR A 123 -10.70 -18.21 -22.02
C THR A 123 -10.45 -17.09 -23.03
N ASP A 124 -10.43 -15.84 -22.59
CA ASP A 124 -10.14 -14.64 -23.39
C ASP A 124 -8.92 -13.89 -22.79
N PRO A 125 -7.71 -14.24 -23.23
CA PRO A 125 -6.49 -13.70 -22.65
C PRO A 125 -6.32 -12.23 -22.98
N CYS A 126 -6.37 -11.37 -21.98
CA CYS A 126 -6.12 -9.94 -22.10
C CYS A 126 -5.16 -9.46 -21.01
N PHE A 127 -4.52 -8.32 -21.22
CA PHE A 127 -3.84 -7.60 -20.16
C PHE A 127 -4.84 -6.74 -19.38
N LEU A 128 -4.81 -6.82 -18.06
CA LEU A 128 -5.62 -5.97 -17.20
C LEU A 128 -4.75 -4.93 -16.51
N ILE A 129 -4.99 -3.66 -16.79
CA ILE A 129 -4.42 -2.53 -16.06
C ILE A 129 -5.42 -2.11 -14.98
N ALA A 130 -5.20 -2.55 -13.74
CA ALA A 130 -5.99 -2.12 -12.58
C ALA A 130 -5.42 -0.80 -12.05
N ALA A 131 -6.01 0.32 -12.49
CA ALA A 131 -5.50 1.64 -12.17
C ALA A 131 -5.71 2.03 -10.70
N GLN A 132 -4.74 2.70 -10.13
CA GLN A 132 -4.81 3.28 -8.80
C GLN A 132 -5.69 4.55 -8.79
N HIS A 133 -6.02 5.01 -7.57
CA HIS A 133 -6.66 6.31 -7.40
C HIS A 133 -5.70 7.43 -7.85
N ASN A 134 -6.20 8.48 -8.50
CA ASN A 134 -5.42 9.62 -9.00
C ASN A 134 -4.64 10.40 -7.91
N ARG A 135 -5.03 10.24 -6.64
CA ARG A 135 -4.29 10.77 -5.48
C ARG A 135 -3.41 9.71 -4.80
N SER A 136 -3.15 8.59 -5.46
CA SER A 136 -2.32 7.54 -4.89
C SER A 136 -0.85 7.96 -4.92
N LEU A 137 -0.20 7.91 -3.77
CA LEU A 137 1.25 8.11 -3.66
C LEU A 137 2.08 7.04 -4.39
N GLN A 138 1.43 5.99 -4.91
CA GLN A 138 2.10 4.96 -5.69
C GLN A 138 2.47 5.44 -7.10
N VAL A 139 1.80 6.46 -7.59
CA VAL A 139 2.01 7.06 -8.92
C VAL A 139 2.66 8.45 -8.78
N ALA A 140 3.42 8.66 -7.71
CA ALA A 140 4.06 9.93 -7.44
C ALA A 140 5.02 10.34 -8.57
N GLY A 141 4.86 11.56 -9.05
CA GLY A 141 5.70 12.16 -10.11
C GLY A 141 5.10 12.09 -11.50
N THR A 142 3.92 11.47 -11.68
CA THR A 142 3.16 11.48 -12.96
C THR A 142 1.66 11.44 -12.69
N SER A 143 0.84 11.77 -13.64
CA SER A 143 -0.61 11.54 -13.54
C SER A 143 -0.93 10.07 -13.72
N ILE A 144 -2.12 9.64 -13.24
CA ILE A 144 -2.55 8.24 -13.45
C ILE A 144 -2.80 7.96 -14.94
N GLU A 145 -3.25 8.95 -15.67
CA GLU A 145 -3.47 8.90 -17.12
C GLU A 145 -2.17 8.68 -17.89
N GLU A 146 -1.14 9.46 -17.57
CA GLU A 146 0.20 9.30 -18.16
C GLU A 146 0.81 7.95 -17.82
N TRP A 147 0.68 7.52 -16.55
CA TRP A 147 1.16 6.21 -16.14
C TRP A 147 0.46 5.09 -16.92
N ILE A 148 -0.87 5.16 -17.09
CA ILE A 148 -1.62 4.17 -17.88
C ILE A 148 -1.14 4.18 -19.33
N ALA A 149 -0.99 5.35 -19.95
CA ALA A 149 -0.49 5.46 -21.32
C ALA A 149 0.89 4.81 -21.48
N GLN A 150 1.80 5.05 -20.56
CA GLN A 150 3.12 4.40 -20.53
C GLN A 150 3.01 2.87 -20.42
N GLN A 151 2.11 2.35 -19.55
CA GLN A 151 1.91 0.90 -19.43
C GLN A 151 1.35 0.30 -20.72
N VAL A 152 0.42 0.98 -21.40
CA VAL A 152 -0.10 0.55 -22.69
C VAL A 152 1.03 0.46 -23.72
N VAL A 153 1.88 1.47 -23.81
CA VAL A 153 3.05 1.46 -24.73
C VAL A 153 3.96 0.26 -24.43
N ILE A 154 4.31 0.04 -23.15
CA ILE A 154 5.16 -1.09 -22.75
C ILE A 154 4.52 -2.43 -23.16
N ILE A 155 3.22 -2.62 -22.89
CA ILE A 155 2.52 -3.85 -23.24
C ILE A 155 2.50 -4.04 -24.76
N ARG A 156 2.28 -2.99 -25.55
CA ARG A 156 2.24 -3.08 -27.01
C ARG A 156 3.58 -3.44 -27.65
N HIS A 157 4.70 -3.12 -27.00
CA HIS A 157 6.02 -3.62 -27.43
C HIS A 157 6.17 -5.13 -27.22
N LEU A 158 5.36 -5.74 -26.37
CA LEU A 158 5.48 -7.15 -26.00
C LEU A 158 4.36 -8.01 -26.60
N SER A 159 3.18 -7.43 -26.93
CA SER A 159 2.01 -8.20 -27.32
C SER A 159 0.90 -7.36 -27.94
N ASP A 160 0.21 -7.95 -28.93
CA ASP A 160 -0.98 -7.39 -29.56
C ASP A 160 -2.31 -7.80 -28.86
N ARG A 161 -2.23 -8.55 -27.75
CA ARG A 161 -3.42 -8.97 -27.01
C ARG A 161 -4.24 -7.77 -26.52
N PRO A 162 -5.57 -7.92 -26.40
CA PRO A 162 -6.42 -6.85 -25.87
C PRO A 162 -5.95 -6.34 -24.51
N ILE A 163 -6.04 -5.03 -24.31
CA ILE A 163 -5.75 -4.37 -23.03
C ILE A 163 -7.06 -3.85 -22.46
N LYS A 164 -7.37 -4.24 -21.24
CA LYS A 164 -8.54 -3.77 -20.49
C LYS A 164 -8.05 -2.88 -19.34
N ILE A 165 -8.49 -1.62 -19.33
CA ILE A 165 -8.17 -0.68 -18.27
C ILE A 165 -9.35 -0.63 -17.31
N ARG A 166 -9.09 -0.92 -16.04
CA ARG A 166 -10.08 -0.81 -14.96
C ARG A 166 -9.71 0.36 -14.07
N PRO A 167 -10.44 1.49 -14.15
CA PRO A 167 -10.23 2.64 -13.27
C PRO A 167 -10.50 2.28 -11.80
N HIS A 168 -9.92 3.05 -10.89
CA HIS A 168 -10.36 3.00 -9.50
C HIS A 168 -11.82 3.48 -9.40
N PRO A 169 -12.70 2.84 -8.60
CA PRO A 169 -14.15 3.16 -8.57
C PRO A 169 -14.53 4.61 -8.25
N ARG A 170 -13.61 5.36 -7.69
CA ARG A 170 -13.78 6.78 -7.33
C ARG A 170 -12.99 7.74 -8.22
N CYS A 171 -12.53 7.29 -9.39
CA CYS A 171 -11.76 8.11 -10.32
C CYS A 171 -12.39 8.11 -11.70
N TYR A 172 -12.56 9.28 -12.26
CA TYR A 172 -12.76 9.47 -13.69
C TYR A 172 -11.40 9.58 -14.34
N LEU A 173 -11.20 8.84 -15.43
CA LEU A 173 -10.00 8.90 -16.25
C LEU A 173 -10.35 9.53 -17.59
N ASN A 174 -9.54 10.50 -18.00
CA ASN A 174 -9.59 11.07 -19.35
C ASN A 174 -8.37 10.56 -20.14
N LEU A 175 -8.52 9.40 -20.75
CA LEU A 175 -7.40 8.68 -21.38
C LEU A 175 -7.23 8.98 -22.87
N GLY A 176 -8.13 9.71 -23.49
CA GLY A 176 -8.06 9.91 -24.94
C GLY A 176 -8.05 8.57 -25.72
N ASN A 177 -7.50 8.59 -26.93
CA ASN A 177 -7.34 7.40 -27.76
C ASN A 177 -5.99 6.71 -27.45
N LEU A 178 -6.01 5.55 -26.85
CA LEU A 178 -4.82 4.75 -26.52
C LEU A 178 -4.47 3.68 -27.58
N GLY A 179 -5.15 3.73 -28.72
CA GLY A 179 -4.91 2.82 -29.85
C GLY A 179 -5.83 1.59 -29.89
N PRO A 180 -5.67 0.74 -30.91
CA PRO A 180 -6.55 -0.39 -31.15
C PRO A 180 -6.44 -1.46 -30.05
N GLY A 181 -7.58 -2.11 -29.79
CA GLY A 181 -7.64 -3.18 -28.78
C GLY A 181 -7.48 -2.75 -27.32
N VAL A 182 -7.52 -1.44 -27.03
CA VAL A 182 -7.55 -0.90 -25.67
C VAL A 182 -8.98 -0.50 -25.31
N THR A 183 -9.49 -1.01 -24.19
CA THR A 183 -10.85 -0.73 -23.73
C THR A 183 -10.85 -0.31 -22.27
N ILE A 184 -11.75 0.59 -21.89
CA ILE A 184 -11.98 0.98 -20.50
C ILE A 184 -13.18 0.17 -20.00
N GLN A 185 -12.96 -0.58 -18.92
CA GLN A 185 -14.02 -1.30 -18.23
C GLN A 185 -14.44 -0.53 -16.99
N GLN A 186 -15.74 -0.36 -16.80
CA GLN A 186 -16.26 0.15 -15.53
C GLN A 186 -15.82 -0.79 -14.39
N PRO A 187 -15.45 -0.22 -13.21
CA PRO A 187 -15.05 -1.03 -12.08
C PRO A 187 -16.23 -1.90 -11.63
N GLN A 188 -16.15 -3.16 -11.91
CA GLN A 188 -17.06 -4.15 -11.32
C GLN A 188 -16.55 -4.45 -9.91
N ARG A 189 -17.46 -4.52 -8.94
CA ARG A 189 -17.14 -5.15 -7.65
C ARG A 189 -16.64 -6.56 -7.99
N LEU A 190 -15.45 -6.89 -7.57
CA LEU A 190 -15.02 -8.28 -7.49
C LEU A 190 -16.07 -8.95 -6.61
N ASN A 191 -16.99 -9.70 -7.23
CA ASN A 191 -17.91 -10.52 -6.46
C ASN A 191 -17.02 -11.43 -5.62
N ASN A 192 -17.15 -11.31 -4.31
CA ASN A 192 -16.55 -12.20 -3.33
C ASN A 192 -17.21 -13.59 -3.40
N LYS A 193 -17.29 -14.16 -4.59
CA LYS A 193 -17.51 -15.59 -4.81
C LYS A 193 -16.16 -16.25 -5.00
N ILE A 194 -15.34 -16.14 -3.96
CA ILE A 194 -14.38 -17.19 -3.64
C ILE A 194 -15.21 -18.13 -2.77
N GLY A 195 -15.93 -19.05 -3.46
CA GLY A 195 -16.51 -20.21 -2.81
C GLY A 195 -15.43 -21.26 -2.62
#